data_d6cf760aa2db1936eb733da573467548
#
_entry.id   d6cf760aa2db1936eb733da573467548
#
_cell.length_a   1.000
_cell.length_b   1.000
_cell.length_c   1.000
_cell.angle_alpha   90.00
_cell.angle_beta   90.00
_cell.angle_gamma   90.00
#
_symmetry.space_group_name_H-M   'P 1'
#
loop_
_entity.id
_entity.type
_entity.pdbx_description
1 polymer ?
#
loop_
_entity_poly.entity_id
_entity_poly.type
_entity_poly.pdbx_seq_one_letter_code
_entity_poly.pdbx_strand_id
1 'polypeptide(L)'
;MIVLVESGLKYFEDHDLPKGIDREDKVPWLLVKLGGDGMLDRNDKLHRALTQRRDKVIVVTTADDLRRVPGTKISRSTAWDLEASDCARVFRTQDRLNQYRFVVVSFGPAGALLFDREANDDARLRLFYDASTVEGSSDFWLNGRMWGYTSALTAAICRKILTSWEDDASLVVGNAVMNDGVRRGIGAMQRIYDAGFGPISDDDALCFPVAEVGAAINGTASGRVAEVPVDREAGSSWTVLNASPRRLDEIAHEIVYKGVEKALEVTKVPHLKYGRVVTVDRREIESYQSVRSLVKDYVERRGTRVRNYWEMQQARTPVPLSIAIFGQPGSGKSTAVREIIGSLKIQDRELKIEEFNLSQFRGTSELIDSFHLLRDHRLRGRVPVVLWDEFDTDFDGTLGWLRYFLSPMQDGSFQQGQAVHPIGRSVFVFAGGVASTLDEFKNLGSAEEFNPAKGSTEEFKLAKGPDFLSRVRGTMELQGIDKRDDDPLWVLRRAILLRSILQSETHLFDGHEDGVSAIDADVLNAFLGVEKFSHGVRSLRAIVVNSSLAGEYYYSKSSLPNETQLNLHVKSGEFYAAMKEKWYESV
;
A
#
# COMPACT_ATOMS: atom_id res chain seq x y z
N MET A 1 -1.43 -20.84 33.40
CA MET A 1 -0.90 -20.69 32.03
C MET A 1 0.63 -20.69 32.06
N ILE A 2 1.26 -21.34 31.07
CA ILE A 2 2.70 -21.21 30.83
C ILE A 2 2.90 -20.37 29.56
N VAL A 3 3.83 -19.41 29.62
CA VAL A 3 4.24 -18.61 28.46
C VAL A 3 5.64 -19.04 28.05
N LEU A 4 5.79 -19.48 26.82
CA LEU A 4 7.06 -19.89 26.23
C LEU A 4 7.47 -18.90 25.14
N VAL A 5 8.75 -18.55 25.10
CA VAL A 5 9.30 -17.67 24.08
C VAL A 5 10.43 -18.41 23.36
N GLU A 6 10.16 -18.90 22.15
CA GLU A 6 11.15 -19.46 21.25
C GLU A 6 11.54 -18.39 20.22
N SER A 7 12.80 -18.00 20.22
CA SER A 7 13.32 -16.92 19.37
C SER A 7 13.93 -17.41 18.05
N GLY A 8 13.77 -18.68 17.72
CA GLY A 8 14.36 -19.29 16.52
C GLY A 8 15.82 -19.75 16.71
N LEU A 9 16.34 -19.70 17.93
CA LEU A 9 17.68 -20.17 18.27
C LEU A 9 17.68 -21.64 18.74
N LYS A 10 16.59 -22.34 18.55
CA LYS A 10 16.42 -23.76 18.93
C LYS A 10 16.75 -24.02 20.40
N TYR A 11 16.44 -23.04 21.27
CA TYR A 11 16.80 -23.07 22.68
C TYR A 11 16.41 -24.38 23.39
N PHE A 12 15.21 -24.90 23.06
CA PHE A 12 14.69 -26.12 23.68
C PHE A 12 15.23 -27.44 23.09
N GLU A 13 16.10 -27.39 22.08
CA GLU A 13 16.87 -28.57 21.68
C GLU A 13 17.93 -28.93 22.76
N ASP A 14 18.57 -27.90 23.31
CA ASP A 14 19.66 -28.03 24.26
C ASP A 14 19.22 -27.94 25.73
N HIS A 15 18.00 -27.43 25.97
CA HIS A 15 17.46 -27.19 27.31
C HIS A 15 16.19 -27.98 27.58
N ASP A 16 15.92 -28.26 28.84
CA ASP A 16 14.70 -28.93 29.24
C ASP A 16 13.49 -28.00 29.18
N LEU A 17 12.35 -28.54 28.76
CA LEU A 17 11.09 -27.84 28.83
C LEU A 17 10.67 -27.54 30.28
N PRO A 18 9.93 -26.47 30.54
CA PRO A 18 9.43 -26.14 31.87
C PRO A 18 8.71 -27.32 32.51
N LYS A 19 9.04 -27.60 33.81
CA LYS A 19 8.39 -28.66 34.56
C LYS A 19 6.86 -28.49 34.58
N GLY A 20 6.16 -29.54 34.23
CA GLY A 20 4.69 -29.56 34.22
C GLY A 20 4.05 -29.16 32.88
N ILE A 21 4.85 -28.89 31.84
CA ILE A 21 4.30 -28.63 30.49
C ILE A 21 3.49 -29.83 29.98
N ASP A 22 3.85 -31.02 30.42
CA ASP A 22 3.20 -32.31 30.15
C ASP A 22 2.01 -32.63 31.06
N ARG A 23 1.77 -31.80 32.09
CA ARG A 23 0.69 -32.02 33.07
C ARG A 23 -0.50 -31.12 32.76
N GLU A 24 -1.49 -31.66 32.05
CA GLU A 24 -2.66 -30.95 31.62
C GLU A 24 -3.57 -30.46 32.77
N ASP A 25 -3.59 -31.22 33.87
CA ASP A 25 -4.32 -30.92 35.11
C ASP A 25 -3.82 -29.65 35.82
N LYS A 26 -2.53 -29.34 35.70
CA LYS A 26 -1.88 -28.21 36.40
C LYS A 26 -1.68 -26.97 35.54
N VAL A 27 -1.65 -27.12 34.21
CA VAL A 27 -1.37 -26.04 33.26
C VAL A 27 -2.45 -26.02 32.19
N PRO A 28 -3.51 -25.23 32.41
CA PRO A 28 -4.66 -25.26 31.52
C PRO A 28 -4.35 -24.76 30.10
N TRP A 29 -3.42 -23.80 29.93
CA TRP A 29 -3.09 -23.22 28.63
C TRP A 29 -1.61 -22.99 28.44
N LEU A 30 -1.15 -23.16 27.18
CA LEU A 30 0.18 -22.79 26.73
C LEU A 30 0.07 -21.63 25.75
N LEU A 31 0.76 -20.52 26.03
CA LEU A 31 0.92 -19.40 25.11
C LEU A 31 2.37 -19.41 24.62
N VAL A 32 2.56 -19.59 23.32
CA VAL A 32 3.88 -19.81 22.74
C VAL A 32 4.16 -18.76 21.68
N LYS A 33 5.17 -17.94 21.89
CA LYS A 33 5.75 -17.08 20.86
C LYS A 33 6.79 -17.91 20.10
N LEU A 34 6.51 -18.20 18.84
CA LEU A 34 7.43 -18.89 17.93
C LEU A 34 8.02 -17.91 16.92
N GLY A 35 9.33 -17.96 16.73
CA GLY A 35 10.04 -17.17 15.75
C GLY A 35 11.10 -17.98 15.00
N GLY A 36 11.42 -17.56 13.79
CA GLY A 36 12.45 -18.17 12.96
C GLY A 36 12.13 -19.59 12.52
N ASP A 37 13.17 -20.42 12.41
CA ASP A 37 13.06 -21.79 11.91
C ASP A 37 12.39 -22.76 12.91
N GLY A 38 12.19 -22.34 14.17
CA GLY A 38 11.60 -23.16 15.24
C GLY A 38 10.16 -23.62 15.01
N MET A 39 9.43 -23.00 14.10
CA MET A 39 8.03 -23.38 13.82
C MET A 39 7.88 -24.74 13.14
N LEU A 40 8.92 -25.31 12.57
CA LEU A 40 8.75 -26.38 11.59
C LEU A 40 9.67 -27.57 11.74
N ASP A 41 10.54 -27.58 12.74
CA ASP A 41 11.39 -28.74 12.97
C ASP A 41 10.56 -29.91 13.53
N ARG A 42 10.59 -31.04 12.81
CA ARG A 42 9.73 -32.21 13.10
C ARG A 42 10.12 -32.96 14.36
N ASN A 43 11.34 -32.77 14.84
CA ASN A 43 11.91 -33.55 15.94
C ASN A 43 12.09 -32.77 17.25
N ASP A 44 11.67 -31.51 17.27
CA ASP A 44 11.83 -30.67 18.46
C ASP A 44 10.95 -31.17 19.62
N LYS A 45 11.54 -31.23 20.81
CA LYS A 45 10.83 -31.53 22.06
C LYS A 45 9.62 -30.60 22.26
N LEU A 46 9.80 -29.32 21.95
CA LEU A 46 8.74 -28.32 22.08
C LEU A 46 7.55 -28.65 21.15
N HIS A 47 7.81 -28.94 19.88
CA HIS A 47 6.76 -29.27 18.92
C HIS A 47 5.94 -30.49 19.36
N ARG A 48 6.60 -31.53 19.87
CA ARG A 48 5.90 -32.71 20.41
C ARG A 48 5.02 -32.37 21.60
N ALA A 49 5.50 -31.55 22.54
CA ALA A 49 4.74 -31.12 23.71
C ALA A 49 3.51 -30.27 23.30
N LEU A 50 3.68 -29.37 22.29
CA LEU A 50 2.60 -28.56 21.76
C LEU A 50 1.53 -29.40 21.04
N THR A 51 1.96 -30.39 20.26
CA THR A 51 1.04 -31.28 19.52
C THR A 51 0.20 -32.14 20.47
N GLN A 52 0.77 -32.61 21.56
CA GLN A 52 0.04 -33.36 22.59
C GLN A 52 -1.08 -32.54 23.25
N ARG A 53 -0.92 -31.22 23.29
CA ARG A 53 -1.85 -30.30 23.97
C ARG A 53 -2.51 -29.30 23.02
N ARG A 54 -2.58 -29.63 21.74
CA ARG A 54 -3.02 -28.76 20.64
C ARG A 54 -4.32 -27.97 20.90
N ASP A 55 -5.23 -28.53 21.71
CA ASP A 55 -6.54 -27.93 22.04
C ASP A 55 -6.44 -26.77 23.07
N LYS A 56 -5.29 -26.64 23.74
CA LYS A 56 -5.02 -25.61 24.76
C LYS A 56 -3.72 -24.85 24.45
N VAL A 57 -3.38 -24.72 23.16
CA VAL A 57 -2.21 -24.00 22.69
C VAL A 57 -2.62 -22.77 21.91
N ILE A 58 -1.99 -21.66 22.25
CA ILE A 58 -2.04 -20.40 21.51
C ILE A 58 -0.64 -20.15 20.95
N VAL A 59 -0.52 -20.08 19.64
CA VAL A 59 0.75 -19.76 18.95
C VAL A 59 0.72 -18.31 18.50
N VAL A 60 1.78 -17.55 18.79
CA VAL A 60 2.00 -16.20 18.27
C VAL A 60 3.26 -16.21 17.42
N THR A 61 3.15 -15.82 16.17
CA THR A 61 4.25 -15.78 15.22
C THR A 61 4.17 -14.53 14.34
N THR A 62 5.12 -14.34 13.43
CA THR A 62 5.11 -13.23 12.49
C THR A 62 4.88 -13.71 11.05
N ALA A 63 4.34 -12.84 10.21
CA ALA A 63 4.25 -13.12 8.77
C ALA A 63 5.63 -13.37 8.16
N ASP A 64 6.68 -12.69 8.65
CA ASP A 64 8.05 -12.90 8.19
C ASP A 64 8.60 -14.30 8.53
N ASP A 65 8.26 -14.82 9.70
CA ASP A 65 8.65 -16.19 10.06
C ASP A 65 7.91 -17.19 9.18
N LEU A 66 6.63 -16.99 8.92
CA LEU A 66 5.86 -17.83 7.99
C LEU A 66 6.40 -17.79 6.55
N ARG A 67 6.85 -16.64 6.08
CA ARG A 67 7.45 -16.49 4.74
C ARG A 67 8.74 -17.32 4.55
N ARG A 68 9.42 -17.67 5.65
CA ARG A 68 10.63 -18.52 5.62
C ARG A 68 10.31 -20.00 5.55
N VAL A 69 9.07 -20.37 5.82
CA VAL A 69 8.60 -21.76 5.78
C VAL A 69 8.56 -22.29 4.35
N PRO A 70 9.24 -23.37 4.00
CA PRO A 70 9.15 -23.96 2.68
C PRO A 70 7.71 -24.30 2.29
N GLY A 71 7.32 -23.91 1.10
CA GLY A 71 5.96 -24.15 0.57
C GLY A 71 4.91 -23.12 1.00
N THR A 72 5.26 -22.14 1.84
CA THR A 72 4.37 -21.02 2.13
C THR A 72 4.66 -19.85 1.20
N LYS A 73 3.62 -19.18 0.75
CA LYS A 73 3.71 -17.94 -0.01
C LYS A 73 2.77 -16.94 0.62
N ILE A 74 3.33 -15.98 1.36
CA ILE A 74 2.61 -14.80 1.87
C ILE A 74 3.25 -13.58 1.24
N SER A 75 2.47 -12.81 0.51
CA SER A 75 2.92 -11.57 -0.13
C SER A 75 3.44 -10.59 0.93
N ARG A 76 4.29 -9.67 0.50
CA ARG A 76 4.89 -8.66 1.39
C ARG A 76 4.60 -7.28 0.85
N SER A 77 4.27 -6.36 1.75
CA SER A 77 4.03 -4.95 1.41
C SER A 77 2.94 -4.79 0.35
N THR A 78 1.86 -5.54 0.49
CA THR A 78 0.70 -5.51 -0.40
C THR A 78 -0.54 -4.96 0.32
N ALA A 79 -1.68 -4.97 -0.34
CA ALA A 79 -2.94 -4.66 0.30
C ALA A 79 -3.39 -5.80 1.23
N TRP A 80 -4.16 -5.46 2.27
CA TRP A 80 -4.68 -6.42 3.26
C TRP A 80 -5.44 -7.59 2.62
N ASP A 81 -6.13 -7.33 1.50
CA ASP A 81 -6.87 -8.35 0.76
C ASP A 81 -5.98 -9.51 0.30
N LEU A 82 -4.81 -9.20 -0.25
CA LEU A 82 -3.88 -10.22 -0.74
C LEU A 82 -3.19 -10.94 0.43
N GLU A 83 -2.74 -10.20 1.44
CA GLU A 83 -2.06 -10.77 2.60
C GLU A 83 -2.98 -11.70 3.39
N ALA A 84 -4.25 -11.30 3.60
CA ALA A 84 -5.25 -12.13 4.27
C ALA A 84 -5.58 -13.39 3.45
N SER A 85 -5.75 -13.26 2.13
CA SER A 85 -6.00 -14.39 1.23
C SER A 85 -4.82 -15.38 1.20
N ASP A 86 -3.60 -14.87 1.18
CA ASP A 86 -2.40 -15.71 1.25
C ASP A 86 -2.31 -16.46 2.58
N CYS A 87 -2.62 -15.80 3.71
CA CYS A 87 -2.68 -16.44 5.01
C CYS A 87 -3.79 -17.50 5.07
N ALA A 88 -4.98 -17.22 4.53
CA ALA A 88 -6.07 -18.19 4.45
C ALA A 88 -5.62 -19.46 3.71
N ARG A 89 -4.88 -19.30 2.61
CA ARG A 89 -4.30 -20.42 1.87
C ARG A 89 -3.28 -21.20 2.70
N VAL A 90 -2.41 -20.50 3.45
CA VAL A 90 -1.43 -21.16 4.34
C VAL A 90 -2.13 -22.00 5.40
N PHE A 91 -3.18 -21.49 6.05
CA PHE A 91 -3.95 -22.25 7.03
C PHE A 91 -4.75 -23.42 6.44
N ARG A 92 -5.05 -23.42 5.13
CA ARG A 92 -5.64 -24.58 4.45
C ARG A 92 -4.63 -25.68 4.14
N THR A 93 -3.39 -25.30 3.82
CA THR A 93 -2.38 -26.21 3.27
C THR A 93 -1.33 -26.66 4.27
N GLN A 94 -1.22 -26.00 5.42
CA GLN A 94 -0.18 -26.28 6.44
C GLN A 94 -0.79 -26.91 7.69
N ASP A 95 -0.92 -28.23 7.71
CA ASP A 95 -1.52 -29.00 8.82
C ASP A 95 -0.82 -28.75 10.17
N ARG A 96 0.43 -28.30 10.16
CA ARG A 96 1.19 -28.01 11.37
C ARG A 96 0.72 -26.75 12.08
N LEU A 97 0.22 -25.76 11.34
CA LEU A 97 -0.28 -24.52 11.91
C LEU A 97 -1.74 -24.65 12.32
N ASN A 98 -2.55 -25.30 11.49
CA ASN A 98 -3.98 -25.41 11.70
C ASN A 98 -4.39 -26.43 12.79
N GLN A 99 -3.43 -27.16 13.35
CA GLN A 99 -3.70 -28.12 14.43
C GLN A 99 -3.91 -27.46 15.79
N TYR A 100 -3.35 -26.26 16.03
CA TYR A 100 -3.45 -25.58 17.32
C TYR A 100 -4.79 -24.86 17.50
N ARG A 101 -5.20 -24.69 18.76
CA ARG A 101 -6.47 -24.05 19.09
C ARG A 101 -6.54 -22.62 18.54
N PHE A 102 -5.50 -21.82 18.80
CA PHE A 102 -5.38 -20.48 18.25
C PHE A 102 -3.99 -20.25 17.65
N VAL A 103 -3.95 -19.55 16.51
CA VAL A 103 -2.70 -19.07 15.92
C VAL A 103 -2.85 -17.59 15.57
N VAL A 104 -1.95 -16.75 16.06
CA VAL A 104 -1.89 -15.33 15.78
C VAL A 104 -0.68 -15.04 14.92
N VAL A 105 -0.91 -14.47 13.74
CA VAL A 105 0.13 -14.04 12.80
C VAL A 105 0.24 -12.52 12.87
N SER A 106 1.36 -12.00 13.33
CA SER A 106 1.62 -10.57 13.47
C SER A 106 2.19 -9.98 12.17
N PHE A 107 1.61 -8.86 11.74
CA PHE A 107 2.15 -7.95 10.73
C PHE A 107 2.76 -6.69 11.37
N GLY A 108 3.26 -6.81 12.60
CA GLY A 108 3.77 -5.69 13.39
C GLY A 108 2.65 -4.72 13.80
N PRO A 109 2.94 -3.40 13.93
CA PRO A 109 1.94 -2.42 14.37
C PRO A 109 0.81 -2.19 13.38
N ALA A 110 0.96 -2.65 12.14
CA ALA A 110 -0.06 -2.52 11.10
C ALA A 110 -1.27 -3.45 11.33
N GLY A 111 -1.04 -4.66 11.89
CA GLY A 111 -2.14 -5.59 12.10
C GLY A 111 -1.73 -6.98 12.56
N ALA A 112 -2.72 -7.85 12.64
CA ALA A 112 -2.54 -9.28 12.93
C ALA A 112 -3.71 -10.10 12.34
N LEU A 113 -3.47 -11.39 12.16
CA LEU A 113 -4.50 -12.34 11.75
C LEU A 113 -4.63 -13.39 12.86
N LEU A 114 -5.87 -13.69 13.25
CA LEU A 114 -6.21 -14.71 14.23
C LEU A 114 -6.89 -15.88 13.54
N PHE A 115 -6.35 -17.07 13.71
CA PHE A 115 -6.98 -18.34 13.36
C PHE A 115 -7.51 -19.00 14.63
N ASP A 116 -8.78 -19.47 14.58
CA ASP A 116 -9.42 -20.26 15.61
C ASP A 116 -9.87 -21.59 15.02
N ARG A 117 -9.27 -22.69 15.44
CA ARG A 117 -9.57 -24.01 14.89
C ARG A 117 -10.99 -24.49 15.17
N GLU A 118 -11.59 -24.10 16.29
CA GLU A 118 -12.91 -24.60 16.73
C GLU A 118 -14.08 -23.68 16.31
N ALA A 119 -13.79 -22.48 15.78
CA ALA A 119 -14.85 -21.63 15.28
C ALA A 119 -15.49 -22.22 14.01
N ASN A 120 -16.74 -21.82 13.72
CA ASN A 120 -17.38 -22.08 12.45
C ASN A 120 -16.56 -21.46 11.30
N ASP A 121 -16.70 -21.99 10.09
CA ASP A 121 -15.85 -21.60 8.97
C ASP A 121 -15.79 -20.09 8.75
N ASP A 122 -16.92 -19.38 8.85
CA ASP A 122 -16.99 -17.91 8.68
C ASP A 122 -16.30 -17.11 9.80
N ALA A 123 -16.05 -17.72 10.95
CA ALA A 123 -15.43 -17.09 12.11
C ALA A 123 -14.00 -17.59 12.37
N ARG A 124 -13.53 -18.55 11.56
CA ARG A 124 -12.27 -19.26 11.78
C ARG A 124 -11.04 -18.39 11.59
N LEU A 125 -11.12 -17.46 10.69
CA LEU A 125 -10.03 -16.55 10.35
C LEU A 125 -10.52 -15.10 10.45
N ARG A 126 -9.80 -14.27 11.20
CA ARG A 126 -10.11 -12.85 11.39
C ARG A 126 -8.88 -11.99 11.16
N LEU A 127 -9.04 -10.97 10.36
CA LEU A 127 -8.04 -9.94 10.16
C LEU A 127 -8.32 -8.77 11.11
N PHE A 128 -7.30 -8.37 11.84
CA PHE A 128 -7.24 -7.14 12.64
C PHE A 128 -6.24 -6.20 11.98
N TYR A 129 -6.65 -5.00 11.63
CA TYR A 129 -5.81 -4.08 10.87
C TYR A 129 -6.06 -2.62 11.26
N ASP A 130 -5.03 -1.81 11.12
CA ASP A 130 -5.17 -0.36 11.14
C ASP A 130 -5.47 0.10 9.70
N ALA A 131 -6.63 0.74 9.50
CA ALA A 131 -7.10 1.15 8.19
C ALA A 131 -6.18 2.19 7.52
N SER A 132 -5.43 2.96 8.31
CA SER A 132 -4.49 3.97 7.81
C SER A 132 -3.14 3.41 7.38
N THR A 133 -2.94 2.09 7.52
CA THR A 133 -1.68 1.43 7.21
C THR A 133 -1.90 0.16 6.38
N VAL A 134 -0.90 -0.20 5.60
CA VAL A 134 -0.74 -1.52 5.02
C VAL A 134 0.62 -2.04 5.43
N GLU A 135 0.89 -3.34 5.37
CA GLU A 135 2.20 -3.87 5.70
C GLU A 135 3.28 -3.15 4.88
N GLY A 136 4.30 -2.62 5.53
CA GLY A 136 5.42 -1.91 4.87
C GLY A 136 5.14 -0.45 4.47
N SER A 137 3.94 0.07 4.68
CA SER A 137 3.62 1.50 4.45
C SER A 137 4.24 2.40 5.52
N SER A 138 4.32 1.92 6.75
CA SER A 138 5.02 2.62 7.80
C SER A 138 6.53 2.56 7.57
N ASP A 139 7.24 3.60 7.96
CA ASP A 139 8.72 3.65 7.94
C ASP A 139 9.38 2.60 8.86
N PHE A 140 8.58 1.66 9.30
CA PHE A 140 8.92 0.53 10.15
C PHE A 140 10.20 -0.20 9.73
N TRP A 141 10.41 -0.33 8.42
CA TRP A 141 11.59 -0.96 7.86
C TRP A 141 12.74 0.01 7.59
N LEU A 142 12.46 1.32 7.61
CA LEU A 142 13.44 2.36 7.30
C LEU A 142 14.41 2.63 8.45
N ASN A 143 13.92 2.55 9.69
CA ASN A 143 14.70 2.86 10.89
C ASN A 143 15.32 1.62 11.56
N GLY A 144 15.31 0.47 10.85
CA GLY A 144 15.72 -0.80 11.42
C GLY A 144 14.57 -1.54 12.12
N ARG A 145 14.80 -2.81 12.45
CA ARG A 145 13.82 -3.61 13.19
C ARG A 145 13.74 -3.13 14.62
N MET A 146 12.62 -2.57 15.02
CA MET A 146 12.35 -2.32 16.42
C MET A 146 12.03 -3.66 17.11
N TRP A 147 12.72 -3.93 18.18
CA TRP A 147 12.52 -5.14 18.96
C TRP A 147 11.27 -5.03 19.82
N GLY A 148 10.64 -6.15 20.12
CA GLY A 148 9.59 -6.20 21.13
C GLY A 148 8.15 -6.23 20.62
N TYR A 149 7.88 -5.99 19.33
CA TYR A 149 6.50 -5.99 18.80
C TYR A 149 5.75 -7.28 19.12
N THR A 150 6.26 -8.42 18.67
CA THR A 150 5.62 -9.72 18.91
C THR A 150 5.56 -10.06 20.39
N SER A 151 6.53 -9.61 21.18
CA SER A 151 6.51 -9.78 22.64
C SER A 151 5.42 -8.96 23.30
N ALA A 152 5.19 -7.71 22.86
CA ALA A 152 4.10 -6.86 23.33
C ALA A 152 2.73 -7.47 22.98
N LEU A 153 2.57 -7.99 21.75
CA LEU A 153 1.37 -8.70 21.33
C LEU A 153 1.13 -9.94 22.21
N THR A 154 2.17 -10.74 22.44
CA THR A 154 2.09 -11.94 23.30
C THR A 154 1.72 -11.56 24.73
N ALA A 155 2.32 -10.50 25.27
CA ALA A 155 2.04 -10.00 26.62
C ALA A 155 0.59 -9.49 26.75
N ALA A 156 0.06 -8.83 25.75
CA ALA A 156 -1.32 -8.33 25.74
C ALA A 156 -2.33 -9.48 25.74
N ILE A 157 -2.12 -10.50 24.92
CA ILE A 157 -2.93 -11.72 24.89
C ILE A 157 -2.88 -12.41 26.26
N CYS A 158 -1.66 -12.60 26.80
CA CYS A 158 -1.46 -13.17 28.12
C CYS A 158 -2.24 -12.41 29.20
N ARG A 159 -2.05 -11.10 29.26
CA ARG A 159 -2.72 -10.24 30.28
C ARG A 159 -4.23 -10.31 30.16
N LYS A 160 -4.78 -10.30 28.93
CA LYS A 160 -6.23 -10.40 28.75
C LYS A 160 -6.79 -11.73 29.22
N ILE A 161 -6.11 -12.83 28.94
CA ILE A 161 -6.54 -14.16 29.43
C ILE A 161 -6.51 -14.20 30.96
N LEU A 162 -5.42 -13.71 31.57
CA LEU A 162 -5.28 -13.70 33.03
C LEU A 162 -6.33 -12.84 33.72
N THR A 163 -6.61 -11.63 33.23
CA THR A 163 -7.67 -10.77 33.77
C THR A 163 -9.05 -11.40 33.63
N SER A 164 -9.32 -12.05 32.51
CA SER A 164 -10.60 -12.75 32.31
C SER A 164 -10.81 -13.89 33.30
N TRP A 165 -9.73 -14.55 33.75
CA TRP A 165 -9.77 -15.57 34.79
C TRP A 165 -9.82 -15.01 36.21
N GLU A 166 -9.30 -13.80 36.43
CA GLU A 166 -9.47 -13.06 37.69
C GLU A 166 -10.94 -12.70 37.90
N ASP A 167 -11.63 -12.35 36.78
CA ASP A 167 -13.07 -12.02 36.81
C ASP A 167 -13.96 -13.28 36.88
N ASP A 168 -13.62 -14.34 36.15
CA ASP A 168 -14.31 -15.64 36.16
C ASP A 168 -13.32 -16.79 35.92
N ALA A 169 -12.98 -17.50 36.99
CA ALA A 169 -12.03 -18.61 36.94
C ALA A 169 -12.52 -19.82 36.11
N SER A 170 -13.82 -19.89 35.79
CA SER A 170 -14.40 -20.94 34.95
C SER A 170 -14.42 -20.57 33.46
N LEU A 171 -14.03 -19.35 33.11
CA LEU A 171 -14.09 -18.84 31.74
C LEU A 171 -13.19 -19.66 30.78
N VAL A 172 -13.82 -20.16 29.74
CA VAL A 172 -13.09 -20.79 28.61
C VAL A 172 -12.47 -19.72 27.73
N VAL A 173 -11.18 -19.85 27.40
CA VAL A 173 -10.53 -18.95 26.44
C VAL A 173 -11.18 -19.14 25.08
N GLY A 174 -11.99 -18.16 24.68
CA GLY A 174 -12.73 -18.14 23.43
C GLY A 174 -12.38 -16.90 22.58
N ASN A 175 -13.10 -16.76 21.47
CA ASN A 175 -12.86 -15.69 20.49
C ASN A 175 -12.93 -14.28 21.11
N ALA A 176 -13.89 -14.00 21.99
CA ALA A 176 -14.02 -12.68 22.60
C ALA A 176 -12.76 -12.25 23.38
N VAL A 177 -12.18 -13.17 24.15
CA VAL A 177 -10.95 -12.94 24.91
C VAL A 177 -9.76 -12.76 23.97
N MET A 178 -9.66 -13.62 22.94
CA MET A 178 -8.59 -13.57 21.96
C MET A 178 -8.65 -12.31 21.12
N ASN A 179 -9.82 -11.93 20.62
CA ASN A 179 -10.02 -10.72 19.82
C ASN A 179 -9.60 -9.46 20.59
N ASP A 180 -10.03 -9.32 21.85
CA ASP A 180 -9.65 -8.18 22.68
C ASP A 180 -8.13 -8.19 22.98
N GLY A 181 -7.56 -9.35 23.27
CA GLY A 181 -6.12 -9.53 23.48
C GLY A 181 -5.29 -9.12 22.24
N VAL A 182 -5.72 -9.53 21.05
CA VAL A 182 -5.06 -9.16 19.79
C VAL A 182 -5.17 -7.66 19.51
N ARG A 183 -6.35 -7.05 19.67
CA ARG A 183 -6.55 -5.60 19.51
C ARG A 183 -5.67 -4.78 20.44
N ARG A 184 -5.60 -5.15 21.73
CA ARG A 184 -4.69 -4.50 22.69
C ARG A 184 -3.22 -4.68 22.30
N GLY A 185 -2.88 -5.87 21.81
CA GLY A 185 -1.53 -6.18 21.35
C GLY A 185 -1.10 -5.34 20.16
N ILE A 186 -1.99 -5.11 19.18
CA ILE A 186 -1.71 -4.19 18.06
C ILE A 186 -1.53 -2.77 18.60
N GLY A 187 -2.41 -2.31 19.50
CA GLY A 187 -2.27 -1.00 20.14
C GLY A 187 -0.93 -0.85 20.89
N ALA A 188 -0.47 -1.90 21.58
CA ALA A 188 0.83 -1.91 22.25
C ALA A 188 1.99 -1.83 21.24
N MET A 189 1.90 -2.54 20.11
CA MET A 189 2.88 -2.44 19.03
C MET A 189 2.90 -1.04 18.40
N GLN A 190 1.73 -0.41 18.22
CA GLN A 190 1.62 0.98 17.75
C GLN A 190 2.31 1.95 18.72
N ARG A 191 2.18 1.73 20.04
CA ARG A 191 2.89 2.57 21.03
C ARG A 191 4.40 2.40 20.98
N ILE A 192 4.91 1.20 20.74
CA ILE A 192 6.36 1.01 20.50
C ILE A 192 6.80 1.79 19.26
N TYR A 193 5.99 1.76 18.20
CA TYR A 193 6.30 2.48 16.97
C TYR A 193 6.29 3.99 17.16
N ASP A 194 5.26 4.53 17.81
CA ASP A 194 5.05 5.97 18.02
C ASP A 194 6.07 6.56 18.98
N ALA A 195 6.35 5.89 20.10
CA ALA A 195 7.28 6.35 21.13
C ALA A 195 8.76 6.14 20.74
N GLY A 196 9.04 5.10 19.98
CA GLY A 196 10.42 4.65 19.73
C GLY A 196 11.10 4.11 20.99
N PHE A 197 12.38 3.81 20.88
CA PHE A 197 13.24 3.58 22.03
C PHE A 197 13.75 4.92 22.52
N GLY A 198 13.62 5.18 23.83
CA GLY A 198 14.05 6.43 24.46
C GLY A 198 15.55 6.70 24.29
N PRO A 199 16.03 7.84 24.75
CA PRO A 199 17.44 8.19 24.67
C PRO A 199 18.28 7.12 25.36
N ILE A 200 19.47 6.88 24.81
CA ILE A 200 20.45 5.99 25.39
C ILE A 200 20.74 6.51 26.80
N SER A 201 20.57 5.68 27.82
CA SER A 201 20.96 6.01 29.19
C SER A 201 22.49 6.16 29.29
N ASP A 202 22.99 6.68 30.41
CA ASP A 202 24.44 6.82 30.66
C ASP A 202 25.21 5.48 30.51
N ASP A 203 24.50 4.35 30.52
CA ASP A 203 25.03 2.99 30.31
C ASP A 203 24.92 2.52 28.84
N ASP A 204 24.68 3.38 27.86
CA ASP A 204 24.47 3.05 26.44
C ASP A 204 23.32 2.06 26.16
N ALA A 205 22.40 1.87 27.10
CA ALA A 205 21.27 0.98 26.95
C ALA A 205 20.06 1.70 26.31
N LEU A 206 19.51 1.09 25.25
CA LEU A 206 18.25 1.56 24.65
C LEU A 206 17.09 1.35 25.62
N CYS A 207 16.36 2.41 25.96
CA CYS A 207 15.20 2.33 26.83
C CYS A 207 13.95 1.92 26.06
N PHE A 208 13.45 0.71 26.34
CA PHE A 208 12.16 0.27 25.84
C PHE A 208 11.01 1.09 26.49
N PRO A 209 9.98 1.53 25.75
CA PRO A 209 8.89 2.37 26.27
C PRO A 209 7.90 1.54 27.12
N VAL A 210 8.34 1.07 28.28
CA VAL A 210 7.58 0.14 29.15
C VAL A 210 6.26 0.74 29.63
N ALA A 211 6.27 2.04 29.98
CA ALA A 211 5.10 2.71 30.53
C ALA A 211 3.98 2.84 29.47
N GLU A 212 4.31 3.27 28.26
CA GLU A 212 3.40 3.46 27.15
C GLU A 212 2.83 2.12 26.66
N VAL A 213 3.68 1.12 26.56
CA VAL A 213 3.29 -0.24 26.18
C VAL A 213 2.43 -0.89 27.26
N GLY A 214 2.80 -0.74 28.53
CA GLY A 214 2.03 -1.23 29.67
C GLY A 214 0.64 -0.58 29.76
N ALA A 215 0.55 0.73 29.53
CA ALA A 215 -0.71 1.45 29.48
C ALA A 215 -1.62 0.94 28.34
N ALA A 216 -1.08 0.66 27.17
CA ALA A 216 -1.83 0.10 26.04
C ALA A 216 -2.33 -1.33 26.32
N ILE A 217 -1.51 -2.16 26.96
CA ILE A 217 -1.88 -3.54 27.35
C ILE A 217 -3.02 -3.55 28.37
N ASN A 218 -2.97 -2.67 29.38
CA ASN A 218 -3.94 -2.61 30.46
C ASN A 218 -5.16 -1.74 30.16
N GLY A 219 -5.07 -0.84 29.17
CA GLY A 219 -6.12 0.12 28.80
C GLY A 219 -7.24 -0.51 27.95
N THR A 220 -8.03 0.35 27.32
CA THR A 220 -9.03 -0.05 26.31
C THR A 220 -8.33 -0.42 25.00
N ALA A 221 -8.93 -1.34 24.24
CA ALA A 221 -8.43 -1.68 22.92
C ALA A 221 -8.37 -0.44 22.00
N SER A 222 -7.35 -0.37 21.14
CA SER A 222 -7.16 0.75 20.22
C SER A 222 -8.38 0.92 19.30
N GLY A 223 -8.99 2.09 19.30
CA GLY A 223 -10.08 2.44 18.38
C GLY A 223 -9.65 2.51 16.90
N ARG A 224 -8.33 2.51 16.63
CA ARG A 224 -7.78 2.51 15.26
C ARG A 224 -7.90 1.14 14.59
N VAL A 225 -7.96 0.06 15.36
CA VAL A 225 -7.94 -1.31 14.85
C VAL A 225 -9.34 -1.74 14.45
N ALA A 226 -9.50 -2.08 13.18
CA ALA A 226 -10.69 -2.73 12.63
C ALA A 226 -10.56 -4.25 12.69
N GLU A 227 -11.70 -4.96 12.58
CA GLU A 227 -11.77 -6.42 12.52
C GLU A 227 -12.75 -6.84 11.44
N VAL A 228 -12.33 -7.76 10.58
CA VAL A 228 -13.20 -8.39 9.57
C VAL A 228 -12.97 -9.91 9.54
N PRO A 229 -14.03 -10.69 9.27
CA PRO A 229 -13.85 -12.11 8.97
C PRO A 229 -13.13 -12.26 7.63
N VAL A 230 -12.26 -13.26 7.52
CA VAL A 230 -11.61 -13.64 6.26
C VAL A 230 -12.21 -14.96 5.82
N ASP A 231 -12.80 -14.97 4.63
CA ASP A 231 -13.31 -16.19 4.04
C ASP A 231 -12.17 -17.19 3.87
N ARG A 232 -12.35 -18.40 4.36
CA ARG A 232 -11.36 -19.47 4.27
C ARG A 232 -11.09 -19.88 2.82
N GLU A 233 -12.10 -19.77 1.97
CA GLU A 233 -11.99 -19.98 0.53
C GLU A 233 -11.65 -18.68 -0.22
N ALA A 234 -11.26 -17.62 0.52
CA ALA A 234 -10.96 -16.31 -0.04
C ALA A 234 -10.07 -16.46 -1.28
N GLY A 235 -10.73 -16.42 -2.39
CA GLY A 235 -10.12 -16.32 -3.71
C GLY A 235 -9.94 -14.86 -4.08
N SER A 236 -9.80 -14.60 -5.37
CA SER A 236 -9.64 -13.23 -5.89
C SER A 236 -10.85 -12.31 -5.67
N SER A 237 -12.00 -12.85 -5.30
CA SER A 237 -13.26 -12.11 -5.08
C SER A 237 -13.44 -11.56 -3.66
N TRP A 238 -12.72 -12.09 -2.65
CA TRP A 238 -12.81 -11.58 -1.29
C TRP A 238 -12.02 -10.28 -1.15
N THR A 239 -12.65 -9.28 -0.55
CA THR A 239 -12.01 -8.01 -0.19
C THR A 239 -12.40 -7.59 1.22
N VAL A 240 -11.55 -6.80 1.87
CA VAL A 240 -11.86 -6.20 3.18
C VAL A 240 -13.13 -5.36 3.10
N LEU A 241 -13.37 -4.68 1.99
CA LEU A 241 -14.55 -3.85 1.79
C LEU A 241 -15.83 -4.68 1.65
N ASN A 242 -15.79 -5.82 0.93
CA ASN A 242 -16.95 -6.71 0.81
C ASN A 242 -17.30 -7.36 2.14
N ALA A 243 -16.32 -7.55 3.03
CA ALA A 243 -16.54 -8.06 4.39
C ALA A 243 -17.01 -6.95 5.36
N SER A 244 -17.00 -5.67 4.94
CA SER A 244 -17.51 -4.55 5.74
C SER A 244 -19.03 -4.42 5.59
N PRO A 245 -19.76 -4.12 6.67
CA PRO A 245 -21.21 -3.93 6.59
C PRO A 245 -21.63 -2.61 5.93
N ARG A 246 -20.69 -1.72 5.62
CA ARG A 246 -20.98 -0.39 5.07
C ARG A 246 -21.00 -0.39 3.55
N ARG A 247 -21.90 0.39 3.01
CA ARG A 247 -22.06 0.57 1.55
C ARG A 247 -21.05 1.59 1.02
N LEU A 248 -20.56 1.37 -0.19
CA LEU A 248 -19.55 2.24 -0.83
C LEU A 248 -20.08 3.66 -1.11
N ASP A 249 -21.35 3.80 -1.42
CA ASP A 249 -22.01 5.10 -1.61
C ASP A 249 -22.05 5.93 -0.30
N GLU A 250 -22.38 5.31 0.83
CA GLU A 250 -22.36 5.97 2.14
C GLU A 250 -20.95 6.45 2.49
N ILE A 251 -19.93 5.61 2.22
CA ILE A 251 -18.53 5.96 2.43
C ILE A 251 -18.13 7.13 1.52
N ALA A 252 -18.55 7.12 0.24
CA ALA A 252 -18.26 8.19 -0.71
C ALA A 252 -18.86 9.54 -0.27
N HIS A 253 -20.09 9.55 0.25
CA HIS A 253 -20.71 10.75 0.80
C HIS A 253 -19.95 11.23 2.06
N GLU A 254 -19.60 10.32 2.98
CA GLU A 254 -18.82 10.68 4.16
C GLU A 254 -17.46 11.27 3.79
N ILE A 255 -16.78 10.76 2.75
CA ILE A 255 -15.51 11.31 2.26
C ILE A 255 -15.67 12.77 1.85
N VAL A 256 -16.70 13.09 1.07
CA VAL A 256 -16.90 14.47 0.62
C VAL A 256 -17.32 15.38 1.76
N TYR A 257 -18.23 14.95 2.63
CA TYR A 257 -18.72 15.78 3.73
C TYR A 257 -17.72 15.97 4.86
N LYS A 258 -17.11 14.88 5.34
CA LYS A 258 -16.26 14.89 6.55
C LYS A 258 -14.76 15.05 6.26
N GLY A 259 -14.38 15.00 4.98
CA GLY A 259 -12.99 14.95 4.55
C GLY A 259 -12.43 13.53 4.49
N VAL A 260 -11.44 13.34 3.60
CA VAL A 260 -10.93 12.01 3.22
C VAL A 260 -10.43 11.22 4.43
N GLU A 261 -9.52 11.81 5.21
CA GLU A 261 -8.87 11.09 6.31
C GLU A 261 -9.87 10.70 7.41
N LYS A 262 -10.68 11.66 7.85
CA LYS A 262 -11.67 11.44 8.92
C LYS A 262 -12.71 10.39 8.50
N ALA A 263 -13.19 10.45 7.26
CA ALA A 263 -14.15 9.48 6.74
C ALA A 263 -13.54 8.07 6.67
N LEU A 264 -12.35 7.92 6.10
CA LEU A 264 -11.68 6.63 5.98
C LEU A 264 -11.29 6.05 7.35
N GLU A 265 -10.92 6.90 8.32
CA GLU A 265 -10.66 6.47 9.69
C GLU A 265 -11.93 5.97 10.39
N VAL A 266 -13.05 6.68 10.25
CA VAL A 266 -14.34 6.29 10.87
C VAL A 266 -14.92 5.04 10.21
N THR A 267 -14.86 4.96 8.89
CA THR A 267 -15.40 3.84 8.11
C THR A 267 -14.48 2.60 8.11
N LYS A 268 -13.24 2.75 8.58
CA LYS A 268 -12.22 1.68 8.62
C LYS A 268 -11.89 1.13 7.23
N VAL A 269 -11.99 1.93 6.20
CA VAL A 269 -11.58 1.55 4.84
C VAL A 269 -10.06 1.53 4.77
N PRO A 270 -9.44 0.39 4.36
CA PRO A 270 -8.00 0.33 4.14
C PRO A 270 -7.57 1.34 3.09
N HIS A 271 -6.58 2.14 3.41
CA HIS A 271 -6.06 3.15 2.51
C HIS A 271 -4.56 3.36 2.68
N LEU A 272 -3.94 3.87 1.63
CA LEU A 272 -2.55 4.27 1.64
C LEU A 272 -2.46 5.78 1.43
N LYS A 273 -1.64 6.44 2.24
CA LYS A 273 -1.39 7.88 2.15
C LYS A 273 0.10 8.15 1.96
N TYR A 274 0.43 8.89 0.90
CA TYR A 274 1.74 9.52 0.72
C TYR A 274 1.55 11.02 0.48
N GLY A 275 1.93 11.83 1.47
CA GLY A 275 1.70 13.26 1.42
C GLY A 275 0.23 13.61 1.16
N ARG A 276 -0.07 14.22 0.00
CA ARG A 276 -1.43 14.59 -0.41
C ARG A 276 -2.16 13.49 -1.18
N VAL A 277 -1.46 12.45 -1.62
CA VAL A 277 -2.08 11.35 -2.36
C VAL A 277 -2.64 10.32 -1.39
N VAL A 278 -3.94 10.05 -1.51
CA VAL A 278 -4.65 9.01 -0.77
C VAL A 278 -5.30 8.08 -1.78
N THR A 279 -5.11 6.78 -1.62
CA THR A 279 -5.79 5.77 -2.42
C THR A 279 -6.37 4.66 -1.55
N VAL A 280 -7.52 4.14 -1.98
CA VAL A 280 -8.20 2.97 -1.41
C VAL A 280 -8.17 1.79 -2.38
N ASP A 281 -7.65 2.01 -3.59
CA ASP A 281 -7.58 0.98 -4.62
C ASP A 281 -6.42 0.02 -4.35
N ARG A 282 -6.74 -1.28 -4.30
CA ARG A 282 -5.75 -2.33 -4.06
C ARG A 282 -4.60 -2.30 -5.07
N ARG A 283 -4.90 -2.15 -6.36
CA ARG A 283 -3.88 -2.15 -7.42
C ARG A 283 -2.94 -0.96 -7.30
N GLU A 284 -3.50 0.21 -6.95
CA GLU A 284 -2.69 1.40 -6.69
C GLU A 284 -1.84 1.25 -5.42
N ILE A 285 -2.42 0.72 -4.32
CA ILE A 285 -1.68 0.45 -3.08
C ILE A 285 -0.47 -0.45 -3.38
N GLU A 286 -0.68 -1.56 -4.06
CA GLU A 286 0.37 -2.52 -4.39
C GLU A 286 1.44 -1.90 -5.30
N SER A 287 1.04 -1.16 -6.33
CA SER A 287 1.97 -0.52 -7.27
C SER A 287 2.77 0.61 -6.63
N TYR A 288 2.15 1.45 -5.79
CA TYR A 288 2.82 2.54 -5.06
C TYR A 288 3.88 1.98 -4.10
N GLN A 289 3.54 0.93 -3.35
CA GLN A 289 4.44 0.23 -2.46
C GLN A 289 5.62 -0.39 -3.22
N SER A 290 5.34 -1.06 -4.34
CA SER A 290 6.35 -1.68 -5.19
C SER A 290 7.33 -0.63 -5.73
N VAL A 291 6.82 0.46 -6.31
CA VAL A 291 7.64 1.54 -6.84
C VAL A 291 8.47 2.20 -5.73
N ARG A 292 7.86 2.49 -4.59
CA ARG A 292 8.56 3.06 -3.43
C ARG A 292 9.73 2.16 -2.97
N SER A 293 9.48 0.86 -2.85
CA SER A 293 10.50 -0.11 -2.44
C SER A 293 11.62 -0.22 -3.47
N LEU A 294 11.28 -0.27 -4.77
CA LEU A 294 12.27 -0.31 -5.85
C LEU A 294 13.19 0.91 -5.84
N VAL A 295 12.62 2.11 -5.68
CA VAL A 295 13.40 3.36 -5.63
C VAL A 295 14.29 3.37 -4.41
N LYS A 296 13.75 3.03 -3.23
CA LYS A 296 14.52 2.96 -1.99
C LYS A 296 15.71 2.00 -2.13
N ASP A 297 15.45 0.76 -2.51
CA ASP A 297 16.48 -0.27 -2.66
C ASP A 297 17.55 0.15 -3.67
N TYR A 298 17.14 0.78 -4.76
CA TYR A 298 18.07 1.26 -5.78
C TYR A 298 18.96 2.39 -5.27
N VAL A 299 18.39 3.35 -4.54
CA VAL A 299 19.14 4.52 -4.03
C VAL A 299 20.05 4.13 -2.88
N GLU A 300 19.60 3.24 -1.97
CA GLU A 300 20.37 2.79 -0.81
C GLU A 300 21.46 1.76 -1.15
N ARG A 301 21.36 1.08 -2.28
CA ARG A 301 22.41 0.14 -2.70
C ARG A 301 23.77 0.85 -2.68
N ARG A 302 24.62 0.43 -1.76
CA ARG A 302 26.02 0.85 -1.74
C ARG A 302 26.66 0.30 -3.02
N GLY A 303 27.30 1.17 -3.80
CA GLY A 303 28.14 0.71 -4.91
C GLY A 303 29.15 -0.29 -4.38
N THR A 304 29.55 -1.24 -5.21
CA THR A 304 30.63 -2.20 -4.86
C THR A 304 31.79 -1.38 -4.30
N ARG A 305 32.22 -1.66 -3.07
CA ARG A 305 33.41 -1.02 -2.51
C ARG A 305 34.57 -1.40 -3.41
N VAL A 306 34.99 -0.47 -4.21
CA VAL A 306 36.18 -0.60 -5.05
C VAL A 306 37.38 -0.58 -4.12
N ARG A 307 38.05 -1.72 -3.98
CA ARG A 307 39.21 -1.88 -3.09
C ARG A 307 40.54 -1.58 -3.75
N ASN A 308 40.55 -1.60 -5.09
CA ASN A 308 41.76 -1.39 -5.86
C ASN A 308 41.47 -0.83 -7.26
N TYR A 309 42.52 -0.35 -7.97
CA TYR A 309 42.43 0.24 -9.29
C TYR A 309 41.78 -0.68 -10.34
N TRP A 310 42.02 -1.99 -10.26
CA TRP A 310 41.47 -2.98 -11.20
C TRP A 310 39.95 -3.17 -11.04
N GLU A 311 39.48 -3.19 -9.80
CA GLU A 311 38.04 -3.22 -9.50
C GLU A 311 37.36 -1.92 -9.95
N MET A 312 38.09 -0.78 -9.92
CA MET A 312 37.58 0.50 -10.39
C MET A 312 37.35 0.50 -11.91
N GLN A 313 38.24 -0.15 -12.68
CA GLN A 313 38.05 -0.30 -14.12
C GLN A 313 36.96 -1.28 -14.51
N GLN A 314 36.64 -2.24 -13.65
CA GLN A 314 35.55 -3.21 -13.84
C GLN A 314 34.22 -2.76 -13.23
N ALA A 315 34.21 -1.69 -12.43
CA ALA A 315 33.00 -1.14 -11.85
C ALA A 315 32.08 -0.61 -12.94
N ARG A 316 30.99 -1.35 -13.22
CA ARG A 316 29.97 -0.92 -14.17
C ARG A 316 29.38 0.42 -13.75
N THR A 317 29.22 1.33 -14.69
CA THR A 317 28.47 2.57 -14.48
C THR A 317 27.08 2.21 -13.95
N PRO A 318 26.60 2.83 -12.85
CA PRO A 318 25.25 2.58 -12.37
C PRO A 318 24.24 2.92 -13.48
N VAL A 319 23.41 1.96 -13.82
CA VAL A 319 22.34 2.12 -14.81
C VAL A 319 21.14 2.79 -14.15
N PRO A 320 20.46 3.74 -14.78
CA PRO A 320 19.22 4.32 -14.25
C PRO A 320 18.15 3.26 -13.91
N LEU A 321 17.45 3.46 -12.80
CA LEU A 321 16.24 2.70 -12.51
C LEU A 321 15.09 3.27 -13.35
N SER A 322 14.48 2.46 -14.20
CA SER A 322 13.42 2.90 -15.10
C SER A 322 12.06 2.36 -14.63
N ILE A 323 11.08 3.26 -14.53
CA ILE A 323 9.70 2.98 -14.08
C ILE A 323 8.76 3.62 -15.10
N ALA A 324 7.68 2.93 -15.49
CA ALA A 324 6.65 3.46 -16.37
C ALA A 324 5.34 3.67 -15.60
N ILE A 325 4.67 4.80 -15.86
CA ILE A 325 3.42 5.18 -15.20
C ILE A 325 2.36 5.49 -16.24
N PHE A 326 1.23 4.80 -16.12
CA PHE A 326 0.09 4.94 -16.99
C PHE A 326 -1.11 5.48 -16.21
N GLY A 327 -2.07 6.04 -16.90
CA GLY A 327 -3.31 6.56 -16.32
C GLY A 327 -3.92 7.66 -17.17
N GLN A 328 -5.19 7.88 -17.02
CA GLN A 328 -5.92 8.90 -17.77
C GLN A 328 -5.29 10.29 -17.62
N PRO A 329 -5.42 11.17 -18.62
CA PRO A 329 -5.00 12.56 -18.50
C PRO A 329 -5.63 13.23 -17.27
N GLY A 330 -4.80 13.90 -16.46
CA GLY A 330 -5.25 14.53 -15.22
C GLY A 330 -5.43 13.59 -14.02
N SER A 331 -5.13 12.30 -14.13
CA SER A 331 -5.21 11.33 -13.00
C SER A 331 -4.21 11.59 -11.86
N GLY A 332 -3.33 12.57 -12.00
CA GLY A 332 -2.38 12.90 -10.94
C GLY A 332 -1.06 12.13 -10.99
N LYS A 333 -0.66 11.58 -12.13
CA LYS A 333 0.60 10.82 -12.31
C LYS A 333 1.81 11.53 -11.73
N SER A 334 2.06 12.76 -12.14
CA SER A 334 3.21 13.56 -11.68
C SER A 334 3.11 13.85 -10.17
N THR A 335 1.90 14.09 -9.65
CA THR A 335 1.67 14.29 -8.22
C THR A 335 1.96 13.02 -7.44
N ALA A 336 1.47 11.86 -7.89
CA ALA A 336 1.73 10.58 -7.23
C ALA A 336 3.23 10.29 -7.13
N VAL A 337 3.99 10.50 -8.22
CA VAL A 337 5.46 10.35 -8.20
C VAL A 337 6.11 11.25 -7.17
N ARG A 338 5.77 12.54 -7.17
CA ARG A 338 6.38 13.52 -6.23
C ARG A 338 6.10 13.17 -4.79
N GLU A 339 4.87 12.78 -4.47
CA GLU A 339 4.49 12.43 -3.11
C GLU A 339 5.11 11.09 -2.66
N ILE A 340 5.14 10.07 -3.54
CA ILE A 340 5.80 8.79 -3.24
C ILE A 340 7.31 9.01 -3.01
N ILE A 341 7.97 9.74 -3.90
CA ILE A 341 9.41 10.04 -3.77
C ILE A 341 9.67 10.92 -2.54
N GLY A 342 8.85 11.93 -2.30
CA GLY A 342 8.93 12.80 -1.12
C GLY A 342 8.74 12.06 0.20
N SER A 343 8.02 10.95 0.20
CA SER A 343 7.84 10.08 1.37
C SER A 343 9.07 9.25 1.73
N LEU A 344 10.05 9.16 0.82
CA LEU A 344 11.26 8.38 1.04
C LEU A 344 12.24 9.11 1.97
N LYS A 345 12.46 8.56 3.14
CA LYS A 345 13.54 8.97 4.04
C LYS A 345 14.78 8.18 3.68
N ILE A 346 15.71 8.78 2.95
CA ILE A 346 16.96 8.16 2.53
C ILE A 346 18.10 8.81 3.30
N GLN A 347 18.90 8.00 3.99
CA GLN A 347 20.09 8.48 4.69
C GLN A 347 21.19 8.78 3.66
N ASP A 348 21.93 9.86 3.89
CA ASP A 348 23.14 10.24 3.14
C ASP A 348 22.95 10.61 1.66
N ARG A 349 21.73 10.77 1.15
CA ARG A 349 21.50 11.16 -0.24
C ARG A 349 20.27 12.03 -0.42
N GLU A 350 20.44 13.15 -1.11
CA GLU A 350 19.36 14.04 -1.51
C GLU A 350 18.75 13.55 -2.85
N LEU A 351 17.44 13.33 -2.89
CA LEU A 351 16.70 13.10 -4.12
C LEU A 351 16.33 14.44 -4.75
N LYS A 352 16.69 14.64 -6.02
CA LYS A 352 16.33 15.84 -6.77
C LYS A 352 15.36 15.47 -7.89
N ILE A 353 14.14 15.97 -7.81
CA ILE A 353 13.11 15.75 -8.83
C ILE A 353 13.29 16.77 -9.96
N GLU A 354 13.35 16.30 -11.19
CA GLU A 354 13.33 17.08 -12.42
C GLU A 354 12.17 16.56 -13.31
N GLU A 355 11.61 17.44 -14.15
CA GLU A 355 10.48 17.11 -15.01
C GLU A 355 10.69 17.69 -16.39
N PHE A 356 10.57 16.84 -17.41
CA PHE A 356 10.68 17.20 -18.81
C PHE A 356 9.47 16.65 -19.57
N ASN A 357 8.78 17.50 -20.30
CA ASN A 357 7.69 17.10 -21.17
C ASN A 357 8.23 16.90 -22.60
N LEU A 358 8.24 15.64 -23.06
CA LEU A 358 8.82 15.29 -24.36
C LEU A 358 7.99 15.81 -25.54
N SER A 359 6.70 16.08 -25.34
CA SER A 359 5.88 16.71 -26.38
C SER A 359 6.28 18.15 -26.70
N GLN A 360 7.02 18.81 -25.80
CA GLN A 360 7.50 20.17 -25.98
C GLN A 360 8.91 20.21 -26.60
N PHE A 361 9.60 19.08 -26.71
CA PHE A 361 10.93 19.03 -27.28
C PHE A 361 10.87 19.14 -28.81
N ARG A 362 11.73 19.98 -29.37
CA ARG A 362 11.83 20.21 -30.81
C ARG A 362 12.79 19.24 -31.49
N GLY A 363 13.69 18.63 -30.69
CA GLY A 363 14.69 17.72 -31.21
C GLY A 363 15.50 17.02 -30.11
N THR A 364 16.39 16.14 -30.53
CA THR A 364 17.23 15.34 -29.62
C THR A 364 18.25 16.15 -28.83
N SER A 365 18.58 17.40 -29.26
CA SER A 365 19.48 18.29 -28.53
C SER A 365 18.96 18.59 -27.12
N GLU A 366 17.67 18.86 -26.99
CA GLU A 366 17.04 19.16 -25.68
C GLU A 366 17.06 17.95 -24.74
N LEU A 367 16.91 16.74 -25.30
CA LEU A 367 17.07 15.50 -24.53
C LEU A 367 18.52 15.32 -24.04
N ILE A 368 19.52 15.64 -24.90
CA ILE A 368 20.93 15.60 -24.53
C ILE A 368 21.23 16.61 -23.42
N ASP A 369 20.72 17.83 -23.53
CA ASP A 369 20.88 18.88 -22.51
C ASP A 369 20.26 18.43 -21.17
N SER A 370 19.11 17.76 -21.21
CA SER A 370 18.48 17.17 -20.03
C SER A 370 19.43 16.12 -19.39
N PHE A 371 20.03 15.23 -20.16
CA PHE A 371 20.99 14.25 -19.63
C PHE A 371 22.24 14.91 -19.02
N HIS A 372 22.70 16.01 -19.57
CA HIS A 372 23.79 16.79 -18.96
C HIS A 372 23.39 17.34 -17.60
N LEU A 373 22.18 17.89 -17.46
CA LEU A 373 21.67 18.36 -16.18
C LEU A 373 21.64 17.24 -15.13
N LEU A 374 21.20 16.02 -15.52
CA LEU A 374 21.19 14.87 -14.60
C LEU A 374 22.60 14.50 -14.14
N ARG A 375 23.57 14.49 -15.06
CA ARG A 375 24.97 14.27 -14.73
C ARG A 375 25.49 15.31 -13.72
N ASP A 376 25.10 16.58 -13.90
CA ASP A 376 25.52 17.67 -13.02
C ASP A 376 24.94 17.53 -11.61
N HIS A 377 23.67 17.10 -11.47
CA HIS A 377 23.10 16.76 -10.16
C HIS A 377 23.90 15.66 -9.47
N ARG A 378 24.28 14.62 -10.22
CA ARG A 378 25.09 13.53 -9.69
C ARG A 378 26.47 13.99 -9.22
N LEU A 379 27.13 14.85 -9.98
CA LEU A 379 28.43 15.42 -9.61
C LEU A 379 28.36 16.22 -8.31
N ARG A 380 27.17 16.77 -7.97
CA ARG A 380 26.89 17.45 -6.71
C ARG A 380 26.45 16.49 -5.57
N GLY A 381 26.56 15.17 -5.78
CA GLY A 381 26.21 14.15 -4.77
C GLY A 381 24.72 13.82 -4.68
N ARG A 382 23.86 14.40 -5.53
CA ARG A 382 22.42 14.16 -5.57
C ARG A 382 22.07 12.94 -6.41
N VAL A 383 20.90 12.35 -6.17
CA VAL A 383 20.31 11.34 -7.05
C VAL A 383 19.12 11.97 -7.78
N PRO A 384 19.24 12.25 -9.09
CA PRO A 384 18.13 12.79 -9.85
C PRO A 384 17.03 11.75 -10.03
N VAL A 385 15.80 12.17 -9.79
CA VAL A 385 14.55 11.46 -10.14
C VAL A 385 13.88 12.26 -11.24
N VAL A 386 13.80 11.69 -12.42
CA VAL A 386 13.39 12.40 -13.62
C VAL A 386 12.05 11.91 -14.10
N LEU A 387 11.09 12.81 -14.18
CA LEU A 387 9.81 12.55 -14.80
C LEU A 387 9.91 12.93 -16.29
N TRP A 388 9.84 11.91 -17.15
CA TRP A 388 9.73 12.04 -18.60
C TRP A 388 8.24 12.01 -18.96
N ASP A 389 7.62 13.19 -19.00
CA ASP A 389 6.18 13.31 -19.25
C ASP A 389 5.90 13.21 -20.75
N GLU A 390 4.75 12.62 -21.08
CA GLU A 390 4.32 12.36 -22.46
C GLU A 390 5.37 11.61 -23.30
N PHE A 391 6.04 10.61 -22.70
CA PHE A 391 7.09 9.84 -23.35
C PHE A 391 6.59 8.99 -24.53
N ASP A 392 5.28 8.76 -24.59
CA ASP A 392 4.57 8.00 -25.61
C ASP A 392 4.06 8.90 -26.76
N THR A 393 4.51 10.15 -26.83
CA THR A 393 4.22 11.07 -27.93
C THR A 393 5.06 10.74 -29.17
N ASP A 394 4.54 11.14 -30.33
CA ASP A 394 5.21 10.95 -31.61
C ASP A 394 6.41 11.89 -31.78
N PHE A 395 7.50 11.35 -32.31
CA PHE A 395 8.70 12.09 -32.71
C PHE A 395 9.42 11.34 -33.82
N ASP A 396 9.43 11.88 -35.04
CA ASP A 396 10.01 11.20 -36.21
C ASP A 396 9.42 9.77 -36.38
N GLY A 397 8.10 9.68 -36.24
CA GLY A 397 7.28 8.46 -36.24
C GLY A 397 6.67 8.14 -34.89
N THR A 398 5.76 7.17 -34.89
CA THR A 398 5.02 6.72 -33.70
C THR A 398 5.99 6.28 -32.61
N LEU A 399 5.79 6.80 -31.36
CA LEU A 399 6.62 6.48 -30.19
C LEU A 399 8.13 6.73 -30.39
N GLY A 400 8.51 7.68 -31.24
CA GLY A 400 9.90 7.81 -31.71
C GLY A 400 10.93 8.15 -30.63
N TRP A 401 10.49 8.67 -29.47
CA TRP A 401 11.38 8.94 -28.34
C TRP A 401 11.96 7.69 -27.72
N LEU A 402 11.28 6.53 -27.76
CA LEU A 402 11.70 5.31 -27.06
C LEU A 402 13.13 4.88 -27.41
N ARG A 403 13.51 4.98 -28.69
CA ARG A 403 14.85 4.58 -29.19
C ARG A 403 15.99 5.35 -28.53
N TYR A 404 15.76 6.61 -28.17
CA TYR A 404 16.80 7.45 -27.57
C TYR A 404 17.06 7.16 -26.10
N PHE A 405 16.13 6.47 -25.43
CA PHE A 405 16.30 6.03 -24.04
C PHE A 405 16.96 4.66 -23.91
N LEU A 406 17.11 3.87 -24.99
CA LEU A 406 17.61 2.50 -24.89
C LEU A 406 19.04 2.43 -24.32
N SER A 407 19.96 3.22 -24.82
CA SER A 407 21.35 3.26 -24.31
C SER A 407 21.41 3.88 -22.90
N PRO A 408 20.77 5.02 -22.59
CA PRO A 408 20.66 5.53 -21.24
C PRO A 408 20.16 4.49 -20.22
N MET A 409 19.13 3.72 -20.58
CA MET A 409 18.53 2.71 -19.70
C MET A 409 19.37 1.44 -19.57
N GLN A 410 20.14 1.08 -20.59
CA GLN A 410 20.94 -0.15 -20.60
C GLN A 410 22.37 0.05 -20.10
N ASP A 411 23.03 1.12 -20.56
CA ASP A 411 24.45 1.36 -20.36
C ASP A 411 24.73 2.48 -19.36
N GLY A 412 23.69 3.22 -18.95
CA GLY A 412 23.80 4.39 -18.07
C GLY A 412 24.57 5.53 -18.69
N SER A 413 24.56 5.64 -20.03
CA SER A 413 25.31 6.62 -20.80
C SER A 413 24.51 7.12 -22.00
N PHE A 414 24.89 8.30 -22.50
CA PHE A 414 24.36 8.88 -23.73
C PHE A 414 25.48 9.36 -24.62
N GLN A 415 25.21 9.47 -25.91
CA GLN A 415 26.17 9.91 -26.92
C GLN A 415 25.88 11.33 -27.37
N GLN A 416 26.92 12.17 -27.42
CA GLN A 416 26.89 13.50 -28.05
C GLN A 416 28.04 13.60 -29.06
N GLY A 417 27.70 13.62 -30.33
CA GLY A 417 28.69 13.50 -31.39
C GLY A 417 29.42 12.16 -31.28
N GLN A 418 30.75 12.20 -31.12
CA GLN A 418 31.58 11.00 -30.90
C GLN A 418 31.88 10.72 -29.43
N ALA A 419 31.49 11.62 -28.53
CA ALA A 419 31.75 11.45 -27.10
C ALA A 419 30.61 10.70 -26.41
N VAL A 420 30.98 9.77 -25.52
CA VAL A 420 30.05 9.04 -24.66
C VAL A 420 30.15 9.62 -23.25
N HIS A 421 29.00 10.03 -22.72
CA HIS A 421 28.87 10.65 -21.39
C HIS A 421 28.12 9.76 -20.44
N PRO A 422 28.64 9.48 -19.23
CA PRO A 422 27.88 8.70 -18.22
C PRO A 422 26.81 9.56 -17.57
N ILE A 423 25.60 9.03 -17.46
CA ILE A 423 24.48 9.61 -16.67
C ILE A 423 24.69 9.25 -15.19
N GLY A 424 24.91 7.96 -14.93
CA GLY A 424 25.10 7.42 -13.61
C GLY A 424 23.80 7.13 -12.86
N ARG A 425 23.90 7.06 -11.52
CA ARG A 425 22.77 6.69 -10.69
C ARG A 425 21.65 7.74 -10.76
N SER A 426 20.52 7.36 -11.32
CA SER A 426 19.32 8.19 -11.47
C SER A 426 18.08 7.31 -11.53
N VAL A 427 16.90 7.88 -11.32
CA VAL A 427 15.63 7.21 -11.48
C VAL A 427 14.89 7.86 -12.63
N PHE A 428 14.56 7.08 -13.65
CA PHE A 428 13.74 7.52 -14.77
C PHE A 428 12.31 7.08 -14.55
N VAL A 429 11.40 8.02 -14.59
CA VAL A 429 9.97 7.80 -14.47
C VAL A 429 9.32 8.27 -15.77
N PHE A 430 8.81 7.34 -16.55
CA PHE A 430 8.15 7.60 -17.82
C PHE A 430 6.64 7.70 -17.58
N ALA A 431 6.06 8.89 -17.76
CA ALA A 431 4.63 9.12 -17.61
C ALA A 431 3.96 9.17 -18.99
N GLY A 432 3.05 8.22 -19.26
CA GLY A 432 2.31 8.16 -20.51
C GLY A 432 1.21 9.24 -20.57
N GLY A 433 1.06 9.86 -21.72
CA GLY A 433 -0.01 10.84 -22.03
C GLY A 433 -1.11 10.26 -22.92
N VAL A 434 -0.76 9.34 -23.80
CA VAL A 434 -1.64 8.73 -24.81
C VAL A 434 -2.28 7.45 -24.29
N ALA A 435 -1.51 6.56 -23.68
CA ALA A 435 -2.00 5.30 -23.14
C ALA A 435 -2.33 5.40 -21.65
N SER A 436 -3.51 4.90 -21.25
CA SER A 436 -3.96 4.87 -19.86
C SER A 436 -3.54 3.60 -19.11
N THR A 437 -3.18 2.54 -19.83
CA THR A 437 -2.71 1.27 -19.30
C THR A 437 -1.48 0.76 -20.04
N LEU A 438 -0.73 -0.16 -19.42
CA LEU A 438 0.40 -0.81 -20.08
C LEU A 438 -0.04 -1.61 -21.32
N ASP A 439 -1.25 -2.18 -21.28
CA ASP A 439 -1.75 -2.96 -22.40
C ASP A 439 -2.18 -2.05 -23.56
N GLU A 440 -2.81 -0.91 -23.29
CA GLU A 440 -3.05 0.12 -24.32
C GLU A 440 -1.73 0.58 -24.95
N PHE A 441 -0.69 0.80 -24.12
CA PHE A 441 0.63 1.22 -24.61
C PHE A 441 1.25 0.20 -25.57
N LYS A 442 1.17 -1.10 -25.27
CA LYS A 442 1.65 -2.17 -26.15
C LYS A 442 0.91 -2.24 -27.50
N ASN A 443 -0.30 -1.70 -27.53
CA ASN A 443 -1.21 -1.76 -28.71
C ASN A 443 -1.33 -0.41 -29.44
N LEU A 444 -0.54 0.58 -29.06
CA LEU A 444 -0.51 1.84 -29.81
C LEU A 444 -0.18 1.57 -31.28
N GLY A 445 -0.92 2.22 -32.20
CA GLY A 445 -0.78 2.05 -33.64
C GLY A 445 -1.62 0.92 -34.25
N SER A 446 -2.43 0.18 -33.48
CA SER A 446 -3.38 -0.78 -34.07
C SER A 446 -4.74 -0.14 -34.36
N ALA A 447 -5.24 -0.37 -35.56
CA ALA A 447 -6.61 -0.01 -35.93
C ALA A 447 -7.66 -1.04 -35.45
N GLU A 448 -7.23 -2.17 -34.90
CA GLU A 448 -8.08 -3.26 -34.41
C GLU A 448 -8.20 -3.25 -32.90
N GLU A 449 -9.37 -3.65 -32.37
CA GLU A 449 -9.56 -3.86 -30.93
C GLU A 449 -8.54 -4.86 -30.37
N PHE A 450 -8.10 -4.58 -29.15
CA PHE A 450 -7.10 -5.36 -28.43
C PHE A 450 -7.42 -6.86 -28.40
N ASN A 451 -6.52 -7.67 -28.93
CA ASN A 451 -6.53 -9.12 -28.78
C ASN A 451 -5.26 -9.59 -28.04
N PRO A 452 -5.36 -9.98 -26.76
CA PRO A 452 -4.21 -10.42 -25.96
C PRO A 452 -3.41 -11.59 -26.58
N ALA A 453 -4.07 -12.38 -27.43
CA ALA A 453 -3.45 -13.54 -28.09
C ALA A 453 -2.54 -13.17 -29.27
N LYS A 454 -2.66 -11.95 -29.84
CA LYS A 454 -1.87 -11.53 -31.01
C LYS A 454 -0.52 -10.86 -30.66
N GLY A 455 -0.29 -10.51 -29.38
CA GLY A 455 0.93 -9.81 -28.96
C GLY A 455 0.94 -8.32 -29.35
N SER A 456 2.10 -7.65 -29.21
CA SER A 456 2.26 -6.23 -29.53
C SER A 456 2.19 -5.96 -31.04
N THR A 457 1.73 -4.75 -31.40
CA THR A 457 1.56 -4.32 -32.79
C THR A 457 2.90 -4.20 -33.53
N GLU A 458 2.87 -4.25 -34.88
CA GLU A 458 4.07 -4.04 -35.69
C GLU A 458 4.66 -2.63 -35.50
N GLU A 459 3.80 -1.61 -35.38
CA GLU A 459 4.25 -0.23 -35.11
C GLU A 459 4.99 -0.11 -33.78
N PHE A 460 4.48 -0.75 -32.72
CA PHE A 460 5.15 -0.82 -31.44
C PHE A 460 6.50 -1.53 -31.50
N LYS A 461 6.60 -2.61 -32.30
CA LYS A 461 7.88 -3.30 -32.53
C LYS A 461 8.86 -2.44 -33.32
N LEU A 462 8.41 -1.74 -34.36
CA LEU A 462 9.22 -0.82 -35.15
C LEU A 462 9.75 0.35 -34.31
N ALA A 463 8.95 0.88 -33.40
CA ALA A 463 9.34 1.90 -32.44
C ALA A 463 10.28 1.39 -31.33
N LYS A 464 10.68 0.12 -31.34
CA LYS A 464 11.51 -0.51 -30.29
C LYS A 464 10.81 -0.61 -28.92
N GLY A 465 9.49 -0.66 -28.91
CA GLY A 465 8.69 -0.79 -27.69
C GLY A 465 9.05 -2.00 -26.82
N PRO A 466 9.19 -3.23 -27.38
CA PRO A 466 9.61 -4.40 -26.61
C PRO A 466 11.00 -4.23 -25.98
N ASP A 467 11.95 -3.65 -26.72
CA ASP A 467 13.30 -3.34 -26.21
C ASP A 467 13.26 -2.34 -25.06
N PHE A 468 12.40 -1.33 -25.15
CA PHE A 468 12.17 -0.34 -24.10
C PHE A 468 11.56 -1.00 -22.86
N LEU A 469 10.46 -1.74 -23.01
CA LEU A 469 9.78 -2.42 -21.90
C LEU A 469 10.68 -3.43 -21.18
N SER A 470 11.58 -4.10 -21.89
CA SER A 470 12.53 -5.04 -21.29
C SER A 470 13.48 -4.38 -20.27
N ARG A 471 13.61 -3.06 -20.31
CA ARG A 471 14.46 -2.23 -19.43
C ARG A 471 13.67 -1.54 -18.33
N VAL A 472 12.34 -1.51 -18.43
CA VAL A 472 11.47 -1.01 -17.38
C VAL A 472 11.41 -2.03 -16.25
N ARG A 473 11.67 -1.60 -15.02
CA ARG A 473 11.74 -2.47 -13.83
C ARG A 473 10.53 -2.39 -12.93
N GLY A 474 9.70 -1.38 -13.11
CA GLY A 474 8.46 -1.20 -12.37
C GLY A 474 7.43 -0.49 -13.22
N THR A 475 6.17 -0.84 -13.01
CA THR A 475 5.04 -0.17 -13.65
C THR A 475 4.04 0.27 -12.59
N MET A 476 3.34 1.37 -12.87
CA MET A 476 2.25 1.88 -12.05
C MET A 476 1.11 2.31 -12.96
N GLU A 477 -0.10 1.89 -12.63
CA GLU A 477 -1.31 2.29 -13.34
C GLU A 477 -2.25 3.00 -12.37
N LEU A 478 -2.53 4.28 -12.64
CA LEU A 478 -3.51 5.04 -11.89
C LEU A 478 -4.90 4.76 -12.45
N GLN A 479 -5.77 4.32 -11.57
CA GLN A 479 -7.13 3.96 -11.95
C GLN A 479 -7.97 5.22 -12.23
N GLY A 480 -8.85 5.11 -13.22
CA GLY A 480 -9.78 6.19 -13.59
C GLY A 480 -10.90 6.38 -12.57
N ILE A 481 -11.67 7.44 -12.78
CA ILE A 481 -12.83 7.81 -11.94
C ILE A 481 -14.18 7.45 -12.57
N ASP A 482 -14.18 6.95 -13.80
CA ASP A 482 -15.40 6.59 -14.51
C ASP A 482 -15.93 5.23 -14.03
N LYS A 483 -17.24 5.06 -14.06
CA LYS A 483 -17.91 3.82 -13.68
C LYS A 483 -17.45 2.68 -14.58
N ARG A 484 -17.12 1.54 -13.95
CA ARG A 484 -16.76 0.30 -14.63
C ARG A 484 -17.37 -0.87 -13.85
N ASP A 485 -17.92 -1.83 -14.56
CA ASP A 485 -18.60 -2.98 -13.96
C ASP A 485 -17.64 -3.92 -13.20
N ASP A 486 -16.37 -3.93 -13.61
CA ASP A 486 -15.31 -4.74 -13.00
C ASP A 486 -14.59 -4.06 -11.83
N ASP A 487 -14.99 -2.83 -11.48
CA ASP A 487 -14.29 -1.99 -10.51
C ASP A 487 -15.25 -1.17 -9.64
N PRO A 488 -15.72 -1.71 -8.53
CA PRO A 488 -16.66 -1.01 -7.64
C PRO A 488 -16.05 0.19 -6.92
N LEU A 489 -14.72 0.33 -6.86
CA LEU A 489 -14.03 1.39 -6.11
C LEU A 489 -13.97 2.74 -6.85
N TRP A 490 -14.42 2.79 -8.10
CA TRP A 490 -14.45 4.04 -8.88
C TRP A 490 -15.12 5.19 -8.12
N VAL A 491 -16.20 4.91 -7.36
CA VAL A 491 -16.94 5.91 -6.61
C VAL A 491 -16.15 6.50 -5.45
N LEU A 492 -15.38 5.69 -4.74
CA LEU A 492 -14.51 6.16 -3.65
C LEU A 492 -13.37 7.01 -4.19
N ARG A 493 -12.73 6.59 -5.30
CA ARG A 493 -11.70 7.40 -5.97
C ARG A 493 -12.25 8.75 -6.42
N ARG A 494 -13.47 8.74 -6.99
CA ARG A 494 -14.16 9.95 -7.40
C ARG A 494 -14.45 10.88 -6.23
N ALA A 495 -14.94 10.34 -5.10
CA ALA A 495 -15.21 11.10 -3.88
C ALA A 495 -13.93 11.72 -3.29
N ILE A 496 -12.83 10.97 -3.24
CA ILE A 496 -11.53 11.47 -2.77
C ILE A 496 -11.04 12.64 -3.62
N LEU A 497 -11.10 12.49 -4.95
CA LEU A 497 -10.66 13.53 -5.87
C LEU A 497 -11.61 14.74 -5.85
N LEU A 498 -12.93 14.53 -5.83
CA LEU A 498 -13.90 15.62 -5.70
C LEU A 498 -13.65 16.42 -4.42
N ARG A 499 -13.48 15.76 -3.26
CA ARG A 499 -13.17 16.47 -2.02
C ARG A 499 -11.88 17.28 -2.11
N SER A 500 -10.83 16.69 -2.70
CA SER A 500 -9.55 17.38 -2.90
C SER A 500 -9.69 18.61 -3.81
N ILE A 501 -10.45 18.50 -4.90
CA ILE A 501 -10.72 19.61 -5.83
C ILE A 501 -11.53 20.71 -5.13
N LEU A 502 -12.61 20.36 -4.45
CA LEU A 502 -13.42 21.32 -3.70
C LEU A 502 -12.60 22.08 -2.65
N GLN A 503 -11.70 21.41 -1.96
CA GLN A 503 -10.81 22.06 -0.98
C GLN A 503 -9.75 22.98 -1.61
N SER A 504 -9.26 22.63 -2.82
CA SER A 504 -8.20 23.42 -3.46
C SER A 504 -8.73 24.57 -4.32
N GLU A 505 -9.93 24.46 -4.87
CA GLU A 505 -10.48 25.40 -5.86
C GLU A 505 -11.58 26.32 -5.28
N THR A 506 -12.08 26.03 -4.08
CA THR A 506 -13.20 26.77 -3.50
C THR A 506 -12.96 27.11 -2.03
N HIS A 507 -13.79 28.00 -1.47
CA HIS A 507 -13.80 28.36 -0.05
C HIS A 507 -14.90 27.65 0.74
N LEU A 508 -15.54 26.62 0.17
CA LEU A 508 -16.68 25.93 0.77
C LEU A 508 -16.40 25.32 2.14
N PHE A 509 -15.14 25.00 2.42
CA PHE A 509 -14.73 24.35 3.68
C PHE A 509 -13.92 25.28 4.60
N ASP A 510 -13.77 26.56 4.26
CA ASP A 510 -13.04 27.52 5.09
C ASP A 510 -13.80 27.75 6.40
N GLY A 511 -13.14 27.44 7.51
CA GLY A 511 -13.72 27.62 8.86
C GLY A 511 -14.70 26.52 9.30
N HIS A 512 -14.96 25.52 8.48
CA HIS A 512 -15.83 24.38 8.80
C HIS A 512 -15.06 23.07 8.63
N GLU A 513 -14.65 22.45 9.72
CA GLU A 513 -14.02 21.11 9.68
C GLU A 513 -15.00 20.02 9.22
N ASP A 514 -16.29 20.20 9.52
CA ASP A 514 -17.36 19.30 9.15
C ASP A 514 -18.18 19.87 7.97
N GLY A 515 -17.84 19.44 6.75
CA GLY A 515 -18.45 19.93 5.50
C GLY A 515 -19.87 19.46 5.19
N VAL A 516 -20.62 18.99 6.17
CA VAL A 516 -22.00 18.49 5.96
C VAL A 516 -22.94 19.52 5.38
N SER A 517 -22.65 20.80 5.55
CA SER A 517 -23.47 21.92 5.08
C SER A 517 -22.93 22.60 3.81
N ALA A 518 -21.83 22.12 3.21
CA ALA A 518 -21.13 22.86 2.18
C ALA A 518 -21.57 22.54 0.74
N ILE A 519 -22.28 21.41 0.52
CA ILE A 519 -22.74 20.98 -0.80
C ILE A 519 -24.13 20.35 -0.74
N ASP A 520 -24.99 20.72 -1.68
CA ASP A 520 -26.31 20.13 -1.88
C ASP A 520 -26.19 18.64 -2.19
N ALA A 521 -27.03 17.82 -1.52
CA ALA A 521 -26.99 16.36 -1.68
C ALA A 521 -27.25 15.91 -3.12
N ASP A 522 -28.16 16.59 -3.84
CA ASP A 522 -28.45 16.25 -5.24
C ASP A 522 -27.27 16.62 -6.16
N VAL A 523 -26.57 17.73 -5.89
CA VAL A 523 -25.35 18.11 -6.62
C VAL A 523 -24.26 17.07 -6.35
N LEU A 524 -24.10 16.65 -5.10
CA LEU A 524 -23.16 15.60 -4.75
C LEU A 524 -23.50 14.27 -5.43
N ASN A 525 -24.77 13.88 -5.43
CA ASN A 525 -25.25 12.69 -6.12
C ASN A 525 -24.93 12.72 -7.61
N ALA A 526 -25.07 13.88 -8.28
CA ALA A 526 -24.73 14.02 -9.69
C ALA A 526 -23.23 13.80 -9.94
N PHE A 527 -22.36 14.39 -9.12
CA PHE A 527 -20.92 14.18 -9.25
C PHE A 527 -20.52 12.73 -9.00
N LEU A 528 -21.12 12.08 -8.02
CA LEU A 528 -20.78 10.69 -7.67
C LEU A 528 -21.45 9.67 -8.61
N GLY A 529 -22.67 9.93 -9.08
CA GLY A 529 -23.49 8.95 -9.78
C GLY A 529 -23.36 8.92 -11.31
N VAL A 530 -22.92 10.02 -11.96
CA VAL A 530 -22.77 10.05 -13.41
C VAL A 530 -21.81 8.96 -13.90
N GLU A 531 -22.13 8.30 -15.01
CA GLU A 531 -21.31 7.16 -15.46
C GLU A 531 -19.90 7.58 -15.88
N LYS A 532 -19.77 8.64 -16.69
CA LYS A 532 -18.52 9.03 -17.30
C LYS A 532 -18.35 10.54 -17.42
N PHE A 533 -17.12 11.02 -17.17
CA PHE A 533 -16.67 12.37 -17.48
C PHE A 533 -15.88 12.39 -18.80
N SER A 534 -16.14 13.37 -19.68
CA SER A 534 -15.55 13.45 -21.03
C SER A 534 -14.01 13.35 -21.02
N HIS A 535 -13.38 13.97 -20.03
CA HIS A 535 -11.90 14.00 -19.88
C HIS A 535 -11.47 13.61 -18.46
N GLY A 536 -12.18 12.64 -17.84
CA GLY A 536 -11.87 12.13 -16.50
C GLY A 536 -11.78 13.24 -15.45
N VAL A 537 -10.72 13.24 -14.66
CA VAL A 537 -10.51 14.19 -13.55
C VAL A 537 -10.44 15.65 -14.02
N ARG A 538 -9.93 15.92 -15.24
CA ARG A 538 -9.91 17.28 -15.79
C ARG A 538 -11.33 17.84 -15.95
N SER A 539 -12.27 17.03 -16.41
CA SER A 539 -13.68 17.42 -16.53
C SER A 539 -14.33 17.62 -15.17
N LEU A 540 -14.08 16.71 -14.21
CA LEU A 540 -14.56 16.86 -12.84
C LEU A 540 -14.12 18.21 -12.24
N ARG A 541 -12.83 18.55 -12.37
CA ARG A 541 -12.27 19.82 -11.90
C ARG A 541 -12.86 21.02 -12.64
N ALA A 542 -13.00 20.94 -13.97
CA ALA A 542 -13.52 22.02 -14.77
C ALA A 542 -14.96 22.38 -14.41
N ILE A 543 -15.83 21.41 -14.11
CA ILE A 543 -17.19 21.67 -13.64
C ILE A 543 -17.15 22.47 -12.33
N VAL A 544 -16.32 22.09 -11.37
CA VAL A 544 -16.18 22.82 -10.09
C VAL A 544 -15.68 24.25 -10.32
N VAL A 545 -14.60 24.41 -11.10
CA VAL A 545 -13.99 25.73 -11.37
C VAL A 545 -14.91 26.65 -12.15
N ASN A 546 -15.70 26.11 -13.07
CA ASN A 546 -16.66 26.88 -13.89
C ASN A 546 -17.99 27.17 -13.17
N SER A 547 -18.17 26.61 -11.95
CA SER A 547 -19.34 26.90 -11.13
C SER A 547 -19.25 28.25 -10.44
N SER A 548 -20.39 28.90 -10.22
CA SER A 548 -20.47 30.21 -9.56
C SER A 548 -20.29 30.06 -8.03
N LEU A 549 -19.07 29.83 -7.60
CA LEU A 549 -18.72 29.55 -6.18
C LEU A 549 -17.88 30.68 -5.53
N ALA A 550 -17.61 31.77 -6.24
CA ALA A 550 -16.86 32.89 -5.71
C ALA A 550 -17.59 33.57 -4.54
N GLY A 551 -17.07 33.44 -3.34
CA GLY A 551 -17.68 33.98 -2.13
C GLY A 551 -18.86 33.16 -1.56
N GLU A 552 -19.15 32.01 -2.13
CA GLU A 552 -20.19 31.11 -1.66
C GLU A 552 -19.63 30.09 -0.67
N TYR A 553 -20.41 29.80 0.37
CA TYR A 553 -20.12 28.76 1.39
C TYR A 553 -20.98 27.50 1.19
N TYR A 554 -21.81 27.48 0.13
CA TYR A 554 -22.70 26.36 -0.16
C TYR A 554 -22.81 26.13 -1.66
N TYR A 555 -22.50 24.92 -2.09
CA TYR A 555 -22.61 24.51 -3.49
C TYR A 555 -24.01 24.05 -3.81
N SER A 556 -24.84 24.95 -4.33
CA SER A 556 -26.23 24.69 -4.72
C SER A 556 -26.36 24.30 -6.21
N LYS A 557 -27.52 23.81 -6.60
CA LYS A 557 -27.86 23.55 -8.02
C LYS A 557 -27.71 24.78 -8.88
N SER A 558 -28.05 25.96 -8.34
CA SER A 558 -27.95 27.24 -9.05
C SER A 558 -26.53 27.71 -9.31
N SER A 559 -25.56 27.13 -8.58
CA SER A 559 -24.14 27.45 -8.79
C SER A 559 -23.51 26.68 -9.93
N LEU A 560 -24.17 25.62 -10.44
CA LEU A 560 -23.64 24.81 -11.54
C LEU A 560 -23.48 25.63 -12.84
N PRO A 561 -22.51 25.26 -13.71
CA PRO A 561 -22.38 25.84 -15.02
C PRO A 561 -23.66 25.67 -15.86
N ASN A 562 -23.89 26.56 -16.79
CA ASN A 562 -24.98 26.37 -17.74
C ASN A 562 -24.80 25.09 -18.56
N GLU A 563 -25.91 24.61 -19.13
CA GLU A 563 -25.96 23.33 -19.83
C GLU A 563 -24.93 23.21 -20.96
N THR A 564 -24.68 24.27 -21.72
CA THR A 564 -23.68 24.27 -22.79
C THR A 564 -22.26 24.04 -22.28
N GLN A 565 -21.90 24.69 -21.18
CA GLN A 565 -20.59 24.53 -20.54
C GLN A 565 -20.48 23.15 -19.87
N LEU A 566 -21.56 22.68 -19.23
CA LEU A 566 -21.60 21.37 -18.59
C LEU A 566 -21.39 20.25 -19.63
N ASN A 567 -22.00 20.36 -20.82
CA ASN A 567 -21.87 19.37 -21.90
C ASN A 567 -20.45 19.24 -22.48
N LEU A 568 -19.55 20.18 -22.24
CA LEU A 568 -18.13 20.02 -22.59
C LEU A 568 -17.43 18.95 -21.71
N HIS A 569 -17.97 18.71 -20.52
CA HIS A 569 -17.32 17.92 -19.50
C HIS A 569 -18.07 16.65 -19.11
N VAL A 570 -19.40 16.65 -19.29
CA VAL A 570 -20.27 15.52 -18.94
C VAL A 570 -21.55 15.64 -19.75
N LYS A 571 -22.23 14.55 -20.06
CA LYS A 571 -23.58 14.62 -20.65
C LYS A 571 -24.55 15.23 -19.64
N SER A 572 -25.02 16.45 -19.90
CA SER A 572 -25.87 17.20 -18.96
C SER A 572 -27.13 16.44 -18.57
N GLY A 573 -27.77 15.73 -19.52
CA GLY A 573 -28.96 14.92 -19.23
C GLY A 573 -28.70 13.80 -18.21
N GLU A 574 -27.59 13.07 -18.34
CA GLU A 574 -27.19 12.04 -17.39
C GLU A 574 -26.81 12.64 -16.01
N PHE A 575 -26.13 13.80 -16.01
CA PHE A 575 -25.76 14.50 -14.79
C PHE A 575 -26.98 14.98 -14.00
N TYR A 576 -27.97 15.58 -14.69
CA TYR A 576 -29.22 16.01 -14.06
C TYR A 576 -30.14 14.84 -13.66
N ALA A 577 -30.09 13.71 -14.37
CA ALA A 577 -30.79 12.49 -13.97
C ALA A 577 -30.22 11.94 -12.66
N ALA A 578 -28.88 11.86 -12.54
CA ALA A 578 -28.18 11.39 -11.35
C ALA A 578 -28.46 12.26 -10.10
N MET A 579 -28.87 13.53 -10.26
CA MET A 579 -29.35 14.35 -9.12
C MET A 579 -30.62 13.80 -8.47
N LYS A 580 -31.50 13.19 -9.26
CA LYS A 580 -32.84 12.76 -8.83
C LYS A 580 -32.88 11.31 -8.42
N GLU A 581 -31.96 10.51 -8.93
CA GLU A 581 -31.90 9.07 -8.68
C GLU A 581 -31.00 8.77 -7.50
N LYS A 582 -31.49 7.89 -6.63
CA LYS A 582 -30.59 7.23 -5.66
C LYS A 582 -29.85 6.13 -6.39
N TRP A 583 -28.86 6.53 -7.21
CA TRP A 583 -28.06 5.64 -8.06
C TRP A 583 -27.42 4.45 -7.29
N TYR A 584 -27.37 4.54 -5.98
CA TYR A 584 -26.86 3.52 -5.09
C TYR A 584 -27.86 2.39 -4.78
N GLU A 585 -29.13 2.50 -5.19
CA GLU A 585 -30.13 1.41 -5.01
C GLU A 585 -30.01 0.34 -6.11
N SER A 586 -29.17 0.59 -7.15
CA SER A 586 -29.00 -0.27 -8.32
C SER A 586 -27.60 -0.92 -8.45
N VAL A 587 -26.77 -0.86 -7.40
CA VAL A 587 -25.43 -1.48 -7.40
C VAL A 587 -25.38 -2.71 -6.50
#